data_9788c5a512586ca53f337cb768755f2f
#
_entry.id   9788c5a512586ca53f337cb768755f2f
#
_cell.length_a   1.000
_cell.length_b   1.000
_cell.length_c   1.000
_cell.angle_alpha   90.00
_cell.angle_beta   90.00
_cell.angle_gamma   90.00
#
_symmetry.space_group_name_H-M   'P 1'
#
loop_
_entity.id
_entity.type
_entity.pdbx_description
1 polymer ?
#
loop_
_entity_poly.entity_id
_entity_poly.type
_entity_poly.pdbx_seq_one_letter_code
_entity_poly.pdbx_strand_id
1 'polypeptide(L)'
;MTQDAPGPGEGEPLSVVAAAIVQEGRLLVVSKQAAPDVFYLPGGKPDAGEGPLEALFRELDEELGVEPLEPRFLGHVEAVAALEGVPMKLTLFEAHIDRAPRPAAELADLKWISGHERDVRLSPALTDHILPLLRRRGALTR
;
A
#
# COMPACT_ATOMS: atom_id res chain seq x y z
N MET A 1 7.56 25.16 -25.98
CA MET A 1 7.38 24.87 -25.21
C MET A 1 7.27 24.41 -24.65
N THR A 2 7.40 24.20 -24.73
CA THR A 2 7.38 23.64 -24.03
C THR A 2 6.91 23.20 -23.44
N GLN A 3 6.70 22.62 -23.34
CA GLN A 3 6.35 22.09 -22.53
C GLN A 3 6.56 21.88 -21.84
N ASP A 4 6.33 22.22 -21.96
CA ASP A 4 6.78 22.01 -20.82
C ASP A 4 6.70 20.80 -20.13
N ALA A 5 7.73 20.13 -19.70
CA ALA A 5 7.58 18.94 -18.91
C ALA A 5 6.95 19.31 -17.58
N PRO A 6 5.91 18.60 -17.15
CA PRO A 6 5.31 18.88 -15.85
C PRO A 6 6.33 18.63 -14.74
N GLY A 7 6.23 19.38 -13.65
CA GLY A 7 7.05 19.15 -12.49
C GLY A 7 6.71 17.83 -11.81
N PRO A 8 7.55 17.39 -10.86
CA PRO A 8 7.23 16.18 -10.09
C PRO A 8 5.87 16.31 -9.42
N GLY A 9 5.02 15.31 -9.60
CA GLY A 9 3.67 15.32 -9.10
C GLY A 9 2.65 15.99 -9.98
N GLU A 10 3.11 16.66 -11.06
CA GLU A 10 2.21 17.29 -12.02
C GLU A 10 2.28 16.47 -13.30
N GLY A 11 1.21 15.87 -13.73
CA GLY A 11 1.15 15.12 -14.98
C GLY A 11 1.81 13.74 -14.93
N GLU A 12 2.74 13.50 -14.03
CA GLU A 12 3.33 12.18 -13.85
C GLU A 12 2.73 11.52 -12.61
N PRO A 13 2.37 10.22 -12.69
CA PRO A 13 1.84 9.53 -11.52
C PRO A 13 2.91 9.43 -10.42
N LEU A 14 2.46 9.50 -9.20
CA LEU A 14 3.26 9.16 -8.04
C LEU A 14 3.52 7.66 -8.08
N SER A 15 4.81 7.24 -8.04
CA SER A 15 5.15 5.82 -8.03
C SER A 15 5.28 5.32 -6.61
N VAL A 16 4.56 4.24 -6.29
CA VAL A 16 4.52 3.67 -4.95
C VAL A 16 4.60 2.15 -5.07
N VAL A 17 5.25 1.50 -4.12
CA VAL A 17 5.23 0.05 -3.99
C VAL A 17 4.49 -0.31 -2.71
N ALA A 18 3.69 -1.37 -2.74
CA ALA A 18 2.92 -1.77 -1.58
C ALA A 18 2.74 -3.29 -1.53
N ALA A 19 2.45 -3.79 -0.34
CA ALA A 19 2.24 -5.22 -0.12
C ALA A 19 0.82 -5.50 0.36
N ALA A 20 0.19 -6.49 -0.27
CA ALA A 20 -1.03 -7.11 0.24
C ALA A 20 -0.61 -8.27 1.15
N ILE A 21 -0.76 -8.06 2.44
CA ILE A 21 -0.41 -9.05 3.46
C ILE A 21 -1.70 -9.55 4.06
N VAL A 22 -2.01 -10.84 3.82
CA VAL A 22 -3.25 -11.44 4.27
C VAL A 22 -2.93 -12.54 5.27
N GLN A 23 -3.59 -12.51 6.43
CA GLN A 23 -3.50 -13.57 7.43
C GLN A 23 -4.91 -13.88 7.91
N GLU A 24 -5.24 -15.16 7.92
CA GLU A 24 -6.55 -15.64 8.37
C GLU A 24 -7.72 -14.95 7.66
N GLY A 25 -7.54 -14.69 6.37
CA GLY A 25 -8.57 -14.05 5.56
C GLY A 25 -8.73 -12.56 5.75
N ARG A 26 -7.79 -11.91 6.44
CA ARG A 26 -7.84 -10.47 6.69
C ARG A 26 -6.62 -9.79 6.14
N LEU A 27 -6.82 -8.58 5.64
CA LEU A 27 -5.78 -7.77 4.99
C LEU A 27 -5.22 -6.74 5.97
N LEU A 28 -3.89 -6.64 5.99
CA LEU A 28 -3.22 -5.63 6.80
C LEU A 28 -3.30 -4.27 6.11
N VAL A 29 -3.81 -3.28 6.83
CA VAL A 29 -3.83 -1.88 6.37
C VAL A 29 -3.25 -0.99 7.46
N VAL A 30 -2.74 0.17 7.06
CA VAL A 30 -2.04 1.10 7.95
C VAL A 30 -2.52 2.51 7.75
N SER A 31 -2.30 3.37 8.75
CA SER A 31 -2.54 4.80 8.61
C SER A 31 -1.34 5.58 9.14
N LYS A 32 -1.18 6.82 8.65
CA LYS A 32 -0.10 7.70 9.08
C LYS A 32 -0.58 8.67 10.13
N GLN A 33 0.36 9.15 10.96
CA GLN A 33 0.05 10.15 11.97
C GLN A 33 -0.52 11.43 11.36
N ALA A 34 -0.11 11.77 10.14
CA ALA A 34 -0.62 12.94 9.44
C ALA A 34 -2.10 12.82 9.06
N ALA A 35 -2.62 11.58 8.92
CA ALA A 35 -4.01 11.32 8.59
C ALA A 35 -4.42 9.97 9.18
N PRO A 36 -4.58 9.88 10.51
CA PRO A 36 -4.74 8.58 11.18
C PRO A 36 -6.05 7.87 10.88
N ASP A 37 -7.01 8.56 10.27
CA ASP A 37 -8.32 7.97 9.98
C ASP A 37 -8.41 7.35 8.59
N VAL A 38 -7.37 7.47 7.76
CA VAL A 38 -7.37 6.93 6.40
C VAL A 38 -6.40 5.78 6.31
N PHE A 39 -6.90 4.61 5.91
CA PHE A 39 -6.10 3.39 5.85
C PHE A 39 -5.81 2.97 4.41
N TYR A 40 -4.61 2.44 4.20
CA TYR A 40 -4.14 1.95 2.90
C TYR A 40 -3.11 0.84 3.12
N LEU A 41 -2.56 0.29 2.04
CA LEU A 41 -1.56 -0.77 2.16
C LEU A 41 -0.22 -0.24 2.65
N PRO A 42 0.50 -1.04 3.46
CA PRO A 42 1.87 -0.68 3.83
C PRO A 42 2.78 -0.67 2.61
N GLY A 43 3.74 0.24 2.61
CA GLY A 43 4.67 0.44 1.52
C GLY A 43 5.09 1.90 1.43
N GLY A 44 5.60 2.31 0.28
CA GLY A 44 6.03 3.67 0.11
C GLY A 44 6.68 3.92 -1.23
N LYS A 45 7.35 5.06 -1.34
CA LYS A 45 8.01 5.48 -2.58
C LYS A 45 9.41 4.89 -2.64
N PRO A 46 9.79 4.30 -3.79
CA PRO A 46 11.18 3.89 -3.97
C PRO A 46 12.11 5.12 -3.90
N ASP A 47 13.27 4.92 -3.30
CA ASP A 47 14.33 5.93 -3.33
C ASP A 47 15.03 5.88 -4.68
N ALA A 48 15.80 6.92 -4.99
CA ALA A 48 16.55 6.98 -6.24
C ALA A 48 17.46 5.75 -6.36
N GLY A 49 17.36 5.07 -7.51
CA GLY A 49 18.18 3.89 -7.78
C GLY A 49 17.66 2.61 -7.15
N GLU A 50 16.56 2.68 -6.41
CA GLU A 50 15.98 1.53 -5.71
C GLU A 50 14.95 0.84 -6.61
N GLY A 51 15.02 -0.49 -6.71
CA GLY A 51 13.99 -1.24 -7.40
C GLY A 51 12.76 -1.43 -6.52
N PRO A 52 11.64 -1.89 -7.10
CA PRO A 52 10.40 -2.04 -6.34
C PRO A 52 10.51 -2.98 -5.13
N LEU A 53 11.16 -4.14 -5.30
CA LEU A 53 11.31 -5.08 -4.19
C LEU A 53 12.21 -4.52 -3.10
N GLU A 54 13.31 -3.86 -3.49
CA GLU A 54 14.20 -3.24 -2.52
C GLU A 54 13.45 -2.20 -1.69
N ALA A 55 12.63 -1.38 -2.37
CA ALA A 55 11.82 -0.38 -1.70
C ALA A 55 10.83 -1.03 -0.75
N LEU A 56 10.20 -2.13 -1.18
CA LEU A 56 9.23 -2.83 -0.34
C LEU A 56 9.88 -3.37 0.94
N PHE A 57 11.03 -4.02 0.81
CA PHE A 57 11.76 -4.53 1.97
C PHE A 57 12.10 -3.40 2.95
N ARG A 58 12.62 -2.30 2.44
CA ARG A 58 12.99 -1.16 3.28
C ARG A 58 11.79 -0.54 3.97
N GLU A 59 10.70 -0.30 3.22
CA GLU A 59 9.52 0.34 3.77
C GLU A 59 8.84 -0.53 4.84
N LEU A 60 8.73 -1.83 4.61
CA LEU A 60 8.12 -2.72 5.59
C LEU A 60 8.96 -2.82 6.86
N ASP A 61 10.28 -2.78 6.73
CA ASP A 61 11.15 -2.75 7.89
C ASP A 61 10.97 -1.45 8.68
N GLU A 62 11.00 -0.31 7.99
CA GLU A 62 10.86 0.99 8.64
C GLU A 62 9.50 1.19 9.29
N GLU A 63 8.44 0.81 8.61
CA GLU A 63 7.08 1.09 9.05
C GLU A 63 6.54 0.07 10.03
N LEU A 64 6.88 -1.19 9.86
CA LEU A 64 6.23 -2.28 10.60
C LEU A 64 7.21 -3.20 11.32
N GLY A 65 8.51 -3.05 11.09
CA GLY A 65 9.52 -3.90 11.69
C GLY A 65 9.44 -5.34 11.22
N VAL A 66 9.03 -5.56 9.97
CA VAL A 66 8.87 -6.92 9.41
C VAL A 66 9.63 -7.05 8.10
N GLU A 67 9.90 -8.30 7.72
CA GLU A 67 10.48 -8.62 6.44
C GLU A 67 9.45 -9.39 5.61
N PRO A 68 9.24 -9.00 4.34
CA PRO A 68 8.31 -9.76 3.49
C PRO A 68 8.92 -11.11 3.13
N LEU A 69 8.09 -12.14 3.21
CA LEU A 69 8.47 -13.51 2.85
C LEU A 69 7.76 -13.87 1.56
N GLU A 70 8.51 -14.47 0.62
CA GLU A 70 7.98 -14.94 -0.66
C GLU A 70 7.14 -13.89 -1.38
N PRO A 71 7.66 -12.68 -1.55
CA PRO A 71 6.89 -11.63 -2.23
C PRO A 71 6.66 -12.00 -3.70
N ARG A 72 5.43 -11.83 -4.16
CA ARG A 72 5.05 -12.13 -5.54
C ARG A 72 4.37 -10.92 -6.15
N PHE A 73 4.83 -10.54 -7.32
CA PHE A 73 4.23 -9.42 -8.04
C PHE A 73 2.81 -9.77 -8.48
N LEU A 74 1.85 -8.91 -8.15
CA LEU A 74 0.45 -9.08 -8.55
C LEU A 74 0.06 -8.20 -9.73
N GLY A 75 0.64 -7.02 -9.85
CA GLY A 75 0.30 -6.12 -10.94
C GLY A 75 0.48 -4.67 -10.54
N HIS A 76 0.05 -3.80 -11.45
CA HIS A 76 0.03 -2.36 -11.21
C HIS A 76 -1.40 -1.91 -11.00
N VAL A 77 -1.60 -0.96 -10.08
CA VAL A 77 -2.88 -0.34 -9.81
C VAL A 77 -2.73 1.15 -10.01
N GLU A 78 -3.65 1.75 -10.79
CA GLU A 78 -3.68 3.19 -10.97
C GLU A 78 -4.88 3.76 -10.24
N ALA A 79 -4.63 4.71 -9.37
CA ALA A 79 -5.66 5.30 -8.52
C ALA A 79 -5.19 6.66 -8.03
N VAL A 80 -6.06 7.37 -7.33
CA VAL A 80 -5.68 8.63 -6.68
C VAL A 80 -5.05 8.30 -5.33
N ALA A 81 -3.88 8.87 -5.06
CA ALA A 81 -3.20 8.70 -3.78
C ALA A 81 -4.04 9.33 -2.67
N ALA A 82 -4.26 8.56 -1.58
CA ALA A 82 -5.21 8.92 -0.53
C ALA A 82 -4.86 10.23 0.17
N LEU A 83 -3.58 10.48 0.39
CA LEU A 83 -3.15 11.67 1.14
C LEU A 83 -2.76 12.82 0.23
N GLU A 84 -2.08 12.53 -0.88
CA GLU A 84 -1.58 13.55 -1.78
C GLU A 84 -2.64 14.06 -2.77
N GLY A 85 -3.66 13.24 -3.04
CA GLY A 85 -4.72 13.62 -3.96
C GLY A 85 -4.31 13.68 -5.43
N VAL A 86 -3.17 13.08 -5.76
CA VAL A 86 -2.62 13.09 -7.14
C VAL A 86 -2.70 11.69 -7.73
N PRO A 87 -2.62 11.54 -9.06
CA PRO A 87 -2.57 10.21 -9.68
C PRO A 87 -1.40 9.40 -9.14
N MET A 88 -1.64 8.11 -8.92
CA MET A 88 -0.66 7.21 -8.36
C MET A 88 -0.63 5.93 -9.16
N LYS A 89 0.60 5.44 -9.43
CA LYS A 89 0.82 4.10 -9.98
C LYS A 89 1.43 3.26 -8.86
N LEU A 90 0.69 2.25 -8.45
CA LEU A 90 1.08 1.39 -7.34
C LEU A 90 1.53 0.04 -7.88
N THR A 91 2.76 -0.35 -7.55
CA THR A 91 3.28 -1.68 -7.86
C THR A 91 2.91 -2.58 -6.68
N LEU A 92 2.06 -3.55 -6.94
CA LEU A 92 1.45 -4.37 -5.89
C LEU A 92 2.11 -5.73 -5.83
N PHE A 93 2.54 -6.11 -4.62
CA PHE A 93 3.03 -7.45 -4.31
C PHE A 93 2.11 -8.08 -3.29
N GLU A 94 1.99 -9.41 -3.31
CA GLU A 94 1.48 -10.13 -2.15
C GLU A 94 2.67 -10.71 -1.41
N ALA A 95 2.56 -10.83 -0.09
CA ALA A 95 3.65 -11.35 0.72
C ALA A 95 3.13 -11.86 2.05
N HIS A 96 3.89 -12.78 2.64
CA HIS A 96 3.76 -13.13 4.05
C HIS A 96 4.77 -12.29 4.82
N ILE A 97 4.69 -12.29 6.13
CA ILE A 97 5.63 -11.56 6.97
C ILE A 97 6.20 -12.50 8.03
N ASP A 98 7.42 -12.20 8.45
CA ASP A 98 8.19 -13.09 9.34
C ASP A 98 7.86 -12.95 10.81
N ARG A 99 7.14 -11.90 11.19
CA ARG A 99 6.79 -11.62 12.59
C ARG A 99 5.59 -10.70 12.67
N ALA A 100 5.07 -10.47 13.88
CA ALA A 100 3.94 -9.59 14.09
C ALA A 100 4.33 -8.14 13.77
N PRO A 101 3.52 -7.43 12.98
CA PRO A 101 3.83 -6.04 12.63
C PRO A 101 3.50 -5.10 13.78
N ARG A 102 4.27 -4.01 13.89
CA ARG A 102 4.03 -2.94 14.85
C ARG A 102 4.16 -1.61 14.14
N PRO A 103 3.23 -0.68 14.34
CA PRO A 103 3.36 0.62 13.68
C PRO A 103 4.57 1.38 14.25
N ALA A 104 5.41 1.88 13.36
CA ALA A 104 6.62 2.60 13.69
C ALA A 104 6.79 3.75 12.72
N ALA A 105 7.86 4.54 12.91
CA ALA A 105 8.16 5.69 12.06
C ALA A 105 6.94 6.63 12.01
N GLU A 106 6.44 6.93 10.84
CA GLU A 106 5.33 7.88 10.68
C GLU A 106 3.95 7.23 10.75
N LEU A 107 3.86 5.93 11.03
CA LEU A 107 2.57 5.26 11.12
C LEU A 107 1.87 5.55 12.43
N ALA A 108 0.55 5.72 12.37
CA ALA A 108 -0.29 5.93 13.54
C ALA A 108 -0.89 4.61 14.03
N ASP A 109 -1.32 3.76 13.10
CA ASP A 109 -2.10 2.58 13.45
C ASP A 109 -2.00 1.52 12.36
N LEU A 110 -2.37 0.30 12.71
CA LEU A 110 -2.57 -0.78 11.75
C LEU A 110 -3.83 -1.54 12.12
N LYS A 111 -4.47 -2.11 11.10
CA LYS A 111 -5.67 -2.93 11.28
C LYS A 111 -5.62 -4.12 10.35
N TRP A 112 -6.23 -5.21 10.78
CA TRP A 112 -6.50 -6.38 9.94
C TRP A 112 -7.97 -6.32 9.57
N ILE A 113 -8.28 -6.16 8.29
CA ILE A 113 -9.66 -5.93 7.86
C ILE A 113 -10.16 -7.04 6.95
N SER A 114 -11.48 -7.27 7.00
CA SER A 114 -12.16 -8.18 6.07
C SER A 114 -12.53 -7.47 4.77
N GLY A 115 -12.61 -6.15 4.81
CA GLY A 115 -13.09 -5.34 3.70
C GLY A 115 -14.57 -5.01 3.78
N HIS A 116 -15.24 -5.45 4.86
CA HIS A 116 -16.67 -5.19 5.08
C HIS A 116 -16.93 -4.21 6.22
N GLU A 117 -15.86 -3.67 6.81
CA GLU A 117 -15.99 -2.73 7.90
C GLU A 117 -16.62 -1.43 7.40
N ARG A 118 -17.57 -0.90 8.15
CA ARG A 118 -18.25 0.35 7.78
C ARG A 118 -17.63 1.58 8.42
N ASP A 119 -16.87 1.38 9.49
CA ASP A 119 -16.28 2.45 10.27
C ASP A 119 -14.80 2.68 9.95
N VAL A 120 -14.27 2.00 8.94
CA VAL A 120 -12.88 2.15 8.52
C VAL A 120 -12.84 2.84 7.16
N ARG A 121 -12.18 3.98 7.11
CA ARG A 121 -12.03 4.74 5.88
C ARG A 121 -10.83 4.23 5.10
N LEU A 122 -11.08 3.75 3.89
CA LEU A 122 -10.06 3.12 3.06
C LEU A 122 -9.72 3.98 1.85
N SER A 123 -8.46 3.87 1.38
CA SER A 123 -8.02 4.57 0.18
C SER A 123 -8.78 4.10 -1.06
N PRO A 124 -8.85 4.95 -2.11
CA PRO A 124 -9.49 4.55 -3.37
C PRO A 124 -8.86 3.30 -3.98
N ALA A 125 -7.53 3.16 -3.91
CA ALA A 125 -6.87 1.96 -4.43
C ALA A 125 -7.40 0.70 -3.76
N LEU A 126 -7.63 0.73 -2.45
CA LEU A 126 -8.16 -0.41 -1.72
C LEU A 126 -9.59 -0.74 -2.13
N THR A 127 -10.48 0.25 -2.09
CA THR A 127 -11.90 0.01 -2.35
C THR A 127 -12.19 -0.36 -3.81
N ASP A 128 -11.49 0.30 -4.73
CA ASP A 128 -11.82 0.19 -6.16
C ASP A 128 -11.06 -0.91 -6.87
N HIS A 129 -9.89 -1.30 -6.37
CA HIS A 129 -9.01 -2.24 -7.09
C HIS A 129 -8.54 -3.42 -6.24
N ILE A 130 -7.95 -3.15 -5.07
CA ILE A 130 -7.24 -4.19 -4.33
C ILE A 130 -8.20 -5.16 -3.64
N LEU A 131 -9.20 -4.66 -2.94
CA LEU A 131 -10.19 -5.53 -2.31
C LEU A 131 -10.95 -6.38 -3.32
N PRO A 132 -11.43 -5.82 -4.45
CA PRO A 132 -12.05 -6.66 -5.47
C PRO A 132 -11.12 -7.73 -6.01
N LEU A 133 -9.84 -7.40 -6.24
CA LEU A 133 -8.86 -8.38 -6.72
C LEU A 133 -8.69 -9.52 -5.74
N LEU A 134 -8.49 -9.20 -4.46
CA LEU A 134 -8.26 -10.21 -3.42
C LEU A 134 -9.50 -11.08 -3.21
N ARG A 135 -10.69 -10.51 -3.32
CA ARG A 135 -11.93 -11.28 -3.23
C ARG A 135 -12.06 -12.27 -4.38
N ARG A 136 -11.75 -11.85 -5.60
CA ARG A 136 -11.77 -12.74 -6.77
C ARG A 136 -10.78 -13.89 -6.62
N ARG A 137 -9.67 -13.65 -5.91
CA ARG A 137 -8.67 -14.68 -5.66
C ARG A 137 -9.02 -15.56 -4.45
N GLY A 138 -10.09 -15.26 -3.76
CA GLY A 138 -10.50 -16.01 -2.58
C GLY A 138 -9.60 -15.80 -1.37
N ALA A 139 -8.84 -14.70 -1.34
CA ALA A 139 -7.88 -14.44 -0.27
C ALA A 139 -8.52 -13.92 1.01
N LEU A 140 -9.67 -13.25 0.89
CA LEU A 140 -10.32 -12.62 2.04
C LEU A 140 -11.52 -13.41 2.53
N THR A 141 -11.77 -13.33 3.85
CA THR A 141 -12.96 -13.90 4.47
C THR A 141 -14.21 -13.21 3.92
N ARG A 142 -15.24 -13.99 3.66
CA ARG A 142 -16.52 -13.47 3.18
C ARG A 142 -17.30 -12.76 4.27
#